data_3e34fb44e003eddc879774afa1e17840
#
_entry.id   3e34fb44e003eddc879774afa1e17840
#
_cell.length_a   1.000
_cell.length_b   1.000
_cell.length_c   1.000
_cell.angle_alpha   90.00
_cell.angle_beta   90.00
_cell.angle_gamma   90.00
#
_symmetry.space_group_name_H-M   'P 1'
#
loop_
_entity.id
_entity.type
_entity.pdbx_description
1 polymer ?
#
loop_
_entity_poly.entity_id
_entity_poly.type
_entity_poly.pdbx_seq_one_letter_code
_entity_poly.pdbx_strand_id
1 'polypeptide(L)'
;VARAAERGLGWDYLTAPWGPKLLPAGFALAWVVTRIDAYGWELASGALLALQAAASLAMYRLLRVLFGARPLILVPLGLYLFTPLTLPGLLWWAAGLELVPLQLAICMALAAQVHYARTRRIRHVVAVAGWYLFGLASFFLKAAVGIPLLLFLLTSAYLAAGPWARGCWTALRRNLPVWGALAVVLAPAAVLYAVTADTGHQPVRLPGAGETALFAARLLGETFPTTALGGPDTWFGGLVAPSWWGIALAWAVLALYAAATLVLRARVARAWTTLLSYLVVADLLPVLLGRGAFEAQALEPRYVADAAVVFALCAGLTILPVGEETRPYRALPPRGLAVPAVSVVLVGVFLVASYASADAYTGQFAAQRARARGYVEAVRATLAAAPATADVYPQPLPEDVLIYGFGEGNLSSHLLSPLAPEPLRDRMRHPRPTAEPLVLAEDGRSLVRRASSAAMPRPSGGAGASPRRTAR
;
A
#
# COMPACT_ATOMS: atom_id res chain seq x y z
N VAL A 1 -15.21 7.50 -4.44
CA VAL A 1 -16.39 8.19 -3.87
C VAL A 1 -17.51 8.25 -4.92
N ALA A 2 -17.31 8.95 -6.07
CA ALA A 2 -18.37 9.14 -7.07
C ALA A 2 -19.04 7.80 -7.49
N ARG A 3 -18.25 6.81 -7.93
CA ARG A 3 -18.77 5.48 -8.28
C ARG A 3 -19.51 4.79 -7.12
N ALA A 4 -19.03 4.96 -5.89
CA ALA A 4 -19.62 4.38 -4.69
C ALA A 4 -20.97 5.04 -4.34
N ALA A 5 -21.11 6.33 -4.59
CA ALA A 5 -22.35 7.05 -4.39
C ALA A 5 -23.43 6.68 -5.44
N GLU A 6 -23.01 6.35 -6.67
CA GLU A 6 -23.92 6.08 -7.78
C GLU A 6 -24.41 4.64 -7.83
N ARG A 7 -23.51 3.68 -7.58
CA ARG A 7 -23.77 2.27 -7.80
C ARG A 7 -24.13 1.56 -6.50
N GLY A 8 -25.03 0.57 -6.60
CA GLY A 8 -25.24 -0.39 -5.53
C GLY A 8 -23.99 -1.23 -5.27
N LEU A 9 -23.92 -1.89 -4.11
CA LEU A 9 -22.88 -2.87 -3.81
C LEU A 9 -23.16 -4.15 -4.62
N GLY A 10 -22.86 -4.09 -5.90
CA GLY A 10 -23.01 -5.20 -6.83
C GLY A 10 -21.65 -5.71 -7.33
N TRP A 11 -21.69 -6.84 -8.04
CA TRP A 11 -20.51 -7.44 -8.64
C TRP A 11 -19.77 -6.47 -9.59
N ASP A 12 -20.53 -5.77 -10.44
CA ASP A 12 -20.00 -4.79 -11.40
C ASP A 12 -19.25 -3.63 -10.73
N TYR A 13 -19.66 -3.24 -9.51
CA TYR A 13 -18.96 -2.24 -8.74
C TYR A 13 -17.69 -2.79 -8.09
N LEU A 14 -17.78 -3.99 -7.50
CA LEU A 14 -16.65 -4.61 -6.79
C LEU A 14 -15.51 -5.01 -7.74
N THR A 15 -15.84 -5.36 -8.98
CA THR A 15 -14.85 -5.76 -9.99
C THR A 15 -14.58 -4.67 -11.02
N ALA A 16 -15.07 -3.45 -10.78
CA ALA A 16 -14.84 -2.32 -11.68
C ALA A 16 -13.34 -2.07 -11.90
N PRO A 17 -12.89 -1.86 -13.14
CA PRO A 17 -11.48 -1.64 -13.41
C PRO A 17 -10.98 -0.34 -12.75
N TRP A 18 -9.82 -0.43 -12.13
CA TRP A 18 -9.08 0.72 -11.59
C TRP A 18 -7.65 0.68 -12.13
N GLY A 19 -7.50 0.93 -13.43
CA GLY A 19 -6.27 0.63 -14.14
C GLY A 19 -5.93 -0.87 -14.03
N PRO A 20 -4.66 -1.25 -13.83
CA PRO A 20 -4.25 -2.65 -13.74
C PRO A 20 -4.53 -3.29 -12.37
N LYS A 21 -5.50 -2.79 -11.61
CA LYS A 21 -5.76 -3.23 -10.24
C LYS A 21 -7.14 -3.87 -10.11
N LEU A 22 -7.22 -4.93 -9.30
CA LEU A 22 -8.44 -5.55 -8.81
C LEU A 22 -8.48 -5.42 -7.29
N LEU A 23 -9.48 -4.70 -6.75
CA LEU A 23 -9.55 -4.26 -5.35
C LEU A 23 -10.95 -4.44 -4.74
N PRO A 24 -11.61 -5.58 -4.83
CA PRO A 24 -12.99 -5.72 -4.37
C PRO A 24 -13.16 -5.42 -2.88
N ALA A 25 -12.22 -5.78 -2.01
CA ALA A 25 -12.28 -5.45 -0.58
C ALA A 25 -12.14 -3.94 -0.33
N GLY A 26 -11.23 -3.27 -1.04
CA GLY A 26 -11.07 -1.82 -0.96
C GLY A 26 -12.31 -1.08 -1.46
N PHE A 27 -12.91 -1.54 -2.56
CA PHE A 27 -14.16 -0.96 -3.07
C PHE A 27 -15.33 -1.18 -2.13
N ALA A 28 -15.45 -2.36 -1.50
CA ALA A 28 -16.49 -2.61 -0.50
C ALA A 28 -16.38 -1.63 0.66
N LEU A 29 -15.18 -1.41 1.21
CA LEU A 29 -14.97 -0.45 2.28
C LEU A 29 -15.24 0.99 1.81
N ALA A 30 -14.76 1.37 0.61
CA ALA A 30 -15.02 2.69 0.04
C ALA A 30 -16.51 2.92 -0.17
N TRP A 31 -17.27 1.90 -0.55
CA TRP A 31 -18.72 1.98 -0.69
C TRP A 31 -19.40 2.24 0.65
N VAL A 32 -19.07 1.45 1.68
CA VAL A 32 -19.65 1.62 3.03
C VAL A 32 -19.40 3.03 3.56
N VAL A 33 -18.15 3.49 3.52
CA VAL A 33 -17.78 4.84 3.99
C VAL A 33 -18.53 5.93 3.22
N THR A 34 -18.59 5.81 1.89
CA THR A 34 -19.26 6.82 1.04
C THR A 34 -20.77 6.85 1.25
N ARG A 35 -21.39 5.70 1.55
CA ARG A 35 -22.85 5.64 1.81
C ARG A 35 -23.24 6.25 3.14
N ILE A 36 -22.35 6.23 4.11
CA ILE A 36 -22.57 6.86 5.41
C ILE A 36 -22.33 8.37 5.30
N ASP A 37 -21.17 8.77 4.77
CA ASP A 37 -20.83 10.19 4.51
C ASP A 37 -19.91 10.31 3.31
N ALA A 38 -20.43 10.88 2.22
CA ALA A 38 -19.64 11.19 1.04
C ALA A 38 -18.61 12.29 1.36
N TYR A 39 -17.33 11.95 1.26
CA TYR A 39 -16.20 12.80 1.68
C TYR A 39 -16.11 13.04 3.20
N GLY A 40 -16.70 12.16 4.02
CA GLY A 40 -16.52 12.15 5.47
C GLY A 40 -15.11 11.73 5.85
N TRP A 41 -14.26 12.72 6.10
CA TRP A 41 -12.84 12.51 6.38
C TRP A 41 -12.63 11.73 7.68
N GLU A 42 -13.39 12.06 8.72
CA GLU A 42 -13.33 11.42 10.03
C GLU A 42 -13.64 9.93 9.95
N LEU A 43 -14.69 9.57 9.19
CA LEU A 43 -15.10 8.18 9.01
C LEU A 43 -14.06 7.39 8.20
N ALA A 44 -13.54 7.98 7.12
CA ALA A 44 -12.51 7.36 6.30
C ALA A 44 -11.22 7.11 7.09
N SER A 45 -10.76 8.13 7.83
CA SER A 45 -9.57 8.02 8.70
C SER A 45 -9.78 7.02 9.82
N GLY A 46 -10.95 7.03 10.47
CA GLY A 46 -11.33 6.07 11.51
C GLY A 46 -11.32 4.64 11.01
N ALA A 47 -11.82 4.39 9.79
CA ALA A 47 -11.80 3.07 9.16
C ALA A 47 -10.37 2.58 8.87
N LEU A 48 -9.48 3.45 8.35
CA LEU A 48 -8.08 3.09 8.14
C LEU A 48 -7.33 2.84 9.46
N LEU A 49 -7.58 3.65 10.49
CA LEU A 49 -7.00 3.43 11.82
C LEU A 49 -7.48 2.12 12.45
N ALA A 50 -8.75 1.77 12.29
CA ALA A 50 -9.29 0.50 12.77
C ALA A 50 -8.63 -0.69 12.03
N LEU A 51 -8.44 -0.60 10.72
CA LEU A 51 -7.71 -1.59 9.93
C LEU A 51 -6.24 -1.69 10.36
N GLN A 52 -5.58 -0.56 10.60
CA GLN A 52 -4.19 -0.55 11.08
C GLN A 52 -4.08 -1.17 12.49
N ALA A 53 -5.03 -0.90 13.37
CA ALA A 53 -5.09 -1.54 14.68
C ALA A 53 -5.27 -3.06 14.54
N ALA A 54 -6.15 -3.51 13.63
CA ALA A 54 -6.33 -4.93 13.34
C ALA A 54 -5.04 -5.58 12.78
N ALA A 55 -4.35 -4.91 11.85
CA ALA A 55 -3.07 -5.38 11.33
C ALA A 55 -1.98 -5.43 12.41
N SER A 56 -1.95 -4.45 13.31
CA SER A 56 -1.04 -4.41 14.46
C SER A 56 -1.28 -5.55 15.46
N LEU A 57 -2.54 -5.84 15.76
CA LEU A 57 -2.94 -6.98 16.58
C LEU A 57 -2.61 -8.32 15.88
N ALA A 58 -2.78 -8.40 14.56
CA ALA A 58 -2.40 -9.56 13.78
C ALA A 58 -0.88 -9.78 13.80
N MET A 59 -0.09 -8.72 13.68
CA MET A 59 1.37 -8.77 13.82
C MET A 59 1.78 -9.25 15.21
N TYR A 60 1.21 -8.68 16.27
CA TYR A 60 1.43 -9.12 17.64
C TYR A 60 1.08 -10.62 17.80
N ARG A 61 -0.06 -11.06 17.27
CA ARG A 61 -0.49 -12.45 17.27
C ARG A 61 0.53 -13.35 16.55
N LEU A 62 0.99 -12.95 15.36
CA LEU A 62 2.01 -13.68 14.61
C LEU A 62 3.30 -13.85 15.42
N LEU A 63 3.80 -12.78 16.00
CA LEU A 63 4.99 -12.78 16.84
C LEU A 63 4.81 -13.70 18.07
N ARG A 64 3.66 -13.64 18.73
CA ARG A 64 3.34 -14.54 19.85
C ARG A 64 3.25 -16.00 19.44
N VAL A 65 2.69 -16.29 18.29
CA VAL A 65 2.58 -17.66 17.78
C VAL A 65 3.97 -18.23 17.42
N LEU A 66 4.86 -17.40 16.87
CA LEU A 66 6.21 -17.82 16.51
C LEU A 66 7.13 -17.96 17.72
N PHE A 67 7.17 -16.95 18.59
CA PHE A 67 8.20 -16.77 19.61
C PHE A 67 7.70 -17.00 21.04
N GLY A 68 6.40 -17.19 21.23
CA GLY A 68 5.78 -17.29 22.56
C GLY A 68 5.58 -15.95 23.23
N ALA A 69 5.16 -15.97 24.50
CA ALA A 69 4.89 -14.76 25.30
C ALA A 69 6.19 -14.23 25.94
N ARG A 70 7.06 -13.64 25.15
CA ARG A 70 8.34 -13.06 25.59
C ARG A 70 8.28 -11.53 25.46
N PRO A 71 8.77 -10.73 26.43
CA PRO A 71 8.78 -9.28 26.30
C PRO A 71 9.54 -8.77 25.08
N LEU A 72 10.59 -9.49 24.63
CA LEU A 72 11.40 -9.14 23.48
C LEU A 72 10.62 -9.11 22.14
N ILE A 73 9.39 -9.68 22.08
CA ILE A 73 8.54 -9.53 20.89
C ILE A 73 8.07 -8.09 20.67
N LEU A 74 8.17 -7.24 21.70
CA LEU A 74 7.84 -5.83 21.59
C LEU A 74 8.84 -5.05 20.71
N VAL A 75 10.07 -5.54 20.52
CA VAL A 75 11.05 -4.92 19.64
C VAL A 75 10.60 -5.00 18.17
N PRO A 76 10.40 -6.20 17.58
CA PRO A 76 9.88 -6.28 16.22
C PRO A 76 8.47 -5.69 16.05
N LEU A 77 7.62 -5.75 17.09
CA LEU A 77 6.33 -5.07 17.08
C LEU A 77 6.50 -3.54 17.01
N GLY A 78 7.41 -2.97 17.80
CA GLY A 78 7.71 -1.54 17.76
C GLY A 78 8.28 -1.09 16.42
N LEU A 79 9.15 -1.90 15.80
CA LEU A 79 9.62 -1.65 14.43
C LEU A 79 8.44 -1.57 13.46
N TYR A 80 7.48 -2.50 13.53
CA TYR A 80 6.30 -2.48 12.66
C TYR A 80 5.40 -1.27 12.92
N LEU A 81 5.15 -0.93 14.19
CA LEU A 81 4.22 0.13 14.58
C LEU A 81 4.72 1.53 14.25
N PHE A 82 6.01 1.76 14.37
CA PHE A 82 6.58 3.11 14.32
C PHE A 82 7.44 3.38 13.08
N THR A 83 7.63 2.40 12.19
CA THR A 83 8.37 2.65 10.95
C THR A 83 7.65 3.63 10.03
N PRO A 84 8.33 4.70 9.55
CA PRO A 84 7.77 5.61 8.55
C PRO A 84 7.48 4.95 7.19
N LEU A 85 7.97 3.76 6.96
CA LEU A 85 7.74 2.98 5.74
C LEU A 85 6.24 2.82 5.40
N THR A 86 5.39 2.77 6.43
CA THR A 86 3.93 2.59 6.25
C THR A 86 3.16 3.91 6.11
N LEU A 87 3.77 5.07 6.40
CA LEU A 87 3.08 6.36 6.44
C LEU A 87 2.37 6.73 5.13
N PRO A 88 3.03 6.70 3.94
CA PRO A 88 2.36 7.06 2.70
C PRO A 88 1.21 6.11 2.36
N GLY A 89 1.35 4.83 2.71
CA GLY A 89 0.30 3.83 2.54
C GLY A 89 -0.90 4.05 3.47
N LEU A 90 -0.66 4.47 4.71
CA LEU A 90 -1.72 4.69 5.70
C LEU A 90 -2.43 6.04 5.51
N LEU A 91 -1.67 7.11 5.20
CA LEU A 91 -2.21 8.47 5.14
C LEU A 91 -2.84 8.82 3.79
N TRP A 92 -2.67 8.00 2.77
CA TRP A 92 -3.34 8.15 1.50
C TRP A 92 -4.47 7.12 1.39
N TRP A 93 -5.72 7.58 1.44
CA TRP A 93 -6.91 6.74 1.43
C TRP A 93 -6.88 5.61 0.39
N ALA A 94 -6.60 5.94 -0.88
CA ALA A 94 -6.58 4.94 -1.95
C ALA A 94 -5.51 3.86 -1.75
N ALA A 95 -4.33 4.23 -1.23
CA ALA A 95 -3.26 3.28 -0.92
C ALA A 95 -3.55 2.50 0.36
N GLY A 96 -4.15 3.14 1.36
CA GLY A 96 -4.54 2.51 2.62
C GLY A 96 -5.55 1.38 2.43
N LEU A 97 -6.48 1.53 1.48
CA LEU A 97 -7.45 0.49 1.12
C LEU A 97 -6.80 -0.80 0.54
N GLU A 98 -5.59 -0.70 0.02
CA GLU A 98 -4.84 -1.83 -0.54
C GLU A 98 -3.85 -2.41 0.47
N LEU A 99 -3.02 -1.55 1.04
CA LEU A 99 -1.81 -1.94 1.78
C LEU A 99 -2.09 -2.40 3.21
N VAL A 100 -3.00 -1.73 3.92
CA VAL A 100 -3.28 -2.09 5.32
C VAL A 100 -4.00 -3.44 5.42
N PRO A 101 -5.05 -3.73 4.61
CA PRO A 101 -5.65 -5.06 4.59
C PRO A 101 -4.69 -6.15 4.11
N LEU A 102 -3.76 -5.85 3.18
CA LEU A 102 -2.73 -6.79 2.74
C LEU A 102 -1.80 -7.17 3.91
N GLN A 103 -1.35 -6.21 4.71
CA GLN A 103 -0.51 -6.46 5.89
C GLN A 103 -1.23 -7.35 6.91
N LEU A 104 -2.53 -7.08 7.16
CA LEU A 104 -3.38 -7.92 7.97
C LEU A 104 -3.45 -9.36 7.44
N ALA A 105 -3.69 -9.52 6.13
CA ALA A 105 -3.77 -10.82 5.46
C ALA A 105 -2.45 -11.60 5.58
N ILE A 106 -1.30 -10.96 5.35
CA ILE A 106 0.03 -11.56 5.50
C ILE A 106 0.22 -12.09 6.92
N CYS A 107 0.00 -11.26 7.94
CA CYS A 107 0.18 -11.65 9.33
C CYS A 107 -0.69 -12.84 9.71
N MET A 108 -1.96 -12.82 9.33
CA MET A 108 -2.92 -13.86 9.69
C MET A 108 -2.72 -15.14 8.90
N ALA A 109 -2.36 -15.08 7.62
CA ALA A 109 -2.01 -16.25 6.81
C ALA A 109 -0.77 -16.95 7.37
N LEU A 110 0.28 -16.20 7.72
CA LEU A 110 1.49 -16.72 8.35
C LEU A 110 1.19 -17.36 9.72
N ALA A 111 0.38 -16.71 10.57
CA ALA A 111 -0.01 -17.28 11.85
C ALA A 111 -0.80 -18.57 11.68
N ALA A 112 -1.73 -18.64 10.72
CA ALA A 112 -2.48 -19.85 10.40
C ALA A 112 -1.56 -20.98 9.88
N GLN A 113 -0.57 -20.64 9.06
CA GLN A 113 0.44 -21.58 8.57
C GLN A 113 1.28 -22.18 9.71
N VAL A 114 1.70 -21.36 10.67
CA VAL A 114 2.43 -21.86 11.85
C VAL A 114 1.57 -22.82 12.65
N HIS A 115 0.30 -22.52 12.85
CA HIS A 115 -0.64 -23.43 13.51
C HIS A 115 -0.84 -24.73 12.70
N TYR A 116 -0.95 -24.66 11.37
CA TYR A 116 -1.03 -25.84 10.53
C TYR A 116 0.23 -26.69 10.62
N ALA A 117 1.39 -26.08 10.56
CA ALA A 117 2.67 -26.80 10.66
C ALA A 117 2.78 -27.60 11.97
N ARG A 118 2.25 -27.06 13.08
CA ARG A 118 2.28 -27.69 14.42
C ARG A 118 1.17 -28.71 14.65
N THR A 119 -0.05 -28.45 14.14
CA THR A 119 -1.23 -29.24 14.53
C THR A 119 -1.80 -30.13 13.43
N ARG A 120 -1.44 -29.85 12.17
CA ARG A 120 -1.94 -30.53 10.94
C ARG A 120 -3.46 -30.53 10.79
N ARG A 121 -4.18 -29.63 11.48
CA ARG A 121 -5.64 -29.56 11.42
C ARG A 121 -6.07 -28.77 10.18
N ILE A 122 -7.01 -29.34 9.40
CA ILE A 122 -7.50 -28.77 8.13
C ILE A 122 -8.10 -27.35 8.30
N ARG A 123 -8.66 -27.04 9.46
CA ARG A 123 -9.19 -25.70 9.75
C ARG A 123 -8.16 -24.58 9.54
N HIS A 124 -6.87 -24.88 9.72
CA HIS A 124 -5.81 -23.90 9.52
C HIS A 124 -5.47 -23.75 8.03
N VAL A 125 -5.67 -24.78 7.21
CA VAL A 125 -5.58 -24.68 5.75
C VAL A 125 -6.68 -23.76 5.23
N VAL A 126 -7.91 -23.95 5.72
CA VAL A 126 -9.06 -23.07 5.38
C VAL A 126 -8.78 -21.62 5.83
N ALA A 127 -8.19 -21.44 7.01
CA ALA A 127 -7.81 -20.11 7.47
C ALA A 127 -6.73 -19.45 6.58
N VAL A 128 -5.69 -20.21 6.16
CA VAL A 128 -4.69 -19.70 5.20
C VAL A 128 -5.37 -19.30 3.89
N ALA A 129 -6.23 -20.16 3.33
CA ALA A 129 -6.95 -19.88 2.09
C ALA A 129 -7.86 -18.64 2.19
N GLY A 130 -8.58 -18.50 3.32
CA GLY A 130 -9.45 -17.34 3.57
C GLY A 130 -8.66 -16.03 3.67
N TRP A 131 -7.54 -16.03 4.41
CA TRP A 131 -6.69 -14.83 4.49
C TRP A 131 -5.95 -14.55 3.17
N TYR A 132 -5.61 -15.58 2.40
CA TYR A 132 -5.07 -15.40 1.06
C TYR A 132 -6.09 -14.77 0.11
N LEU A 133 -7.34 -15.26 0.13
CA LEU A 133 -8.44 -14.67 -0.64
C LEU A 133 -8.66 -13.20 -0.26
N PHE A 134 -8.65 -12.89 1.04
CA PHE A 134 -8.76 -11.50 1.51
C PHE A 134 -7.59 -10.63 1.04
N GLY A 135 -6.37 -11.16 1.05
CA GLY A 135 -5.19 -10.49 0.50
C GLY A 135 -5.32 -10.23 -1.00
N LEU A 136 -5.75 -11.22 -1.79
CA LEU A 136 -6.01 -11.08 -3.23
C LEU A 136 -7.10 -10.03 -3.51
N ALA A 137 -8.17 -10.02 -2.70
CA ALA A 137 -9.24 -9.05 -2.80
C ALA A 137 -8.82 -7.63 -2.39
N SER A 138 -7.72 -7.49 -1.64
CA SER A 138 -7.20 -6.21 -1.19
C SER A 138 -6.12 -5.65 -2.11
N PHE A 139 -5.15 -6.48 -2.52
CA PHE A 139 -4.09 -6.11 -3.45
C PHE A 139 -3.63 -7.35 -4.24
N PHE A 140 -4.29 -7.62 -5.35
CA PHE A 140 -4.13 -8.87 -6.09
C PHE A 140 -2.69 -9.24 -6.39
N LEU A 141 -1.93 -8.39 -7.10
CA LEU A 141 -0.58 -8.74 -7.56
C LEU A 141 0.39 -9.04 -6.42
N LYS A 142 0.40 -8.20 -5.40
CA LYS A 142 1.29 -8.40 -4.24
C LYS A 142 0.91 -9.61 -3.40
N ALA A 143 -0.38 -9.82 -3.16
CA ALA A 143 -0.85 -10.98 -2.42
C ALA A 143 -0.58 -12.29 -3.17
N ALA A 144 -0.81 -12.31 -4.50
CA ALA A 144 -0.61 -13.49 -5.34
C ALA A 144 0.81 -14.04 -5.26
N VAL A 145 1.79 -13.16 -5.14
CA VAL A 145 3.22 -13.54 -5.07
C VAL A 145 3.73 -13.55 -3.63
N GLY A 146 3.47 -12.49 -2.87
CA GLY A 146 4.08 -12.26 -1.55
C GLY A 146 3.63 -13.25 -0.49
N ILE A 147 2.34 -13.56 -0.40
CA ILE A 147 1.84 -14.50 0.61
C ILE A 147 2.37 -15.92 0.38
N PRO A 148 2.26 -16.56 -0.81
CA PRO A 148 2.85 -17.87 -1.05
C PRO A 148 4.36 -17.90 -0.83
N LEU A 149 5.09 -16.87 -1.25
CA LEU A 149 6.53 -16.75 -1.03
C LEU A 149 6.87 -16.78 0.46
N LEU A 150 6.20 -15.97 1.28
CA LEU A 150 6.43 -15.92 2.72
C LEU A 150 6.04 -17.22 3.42
N LEU A 151 4.93 -17.84 3.04
CA LEU A 151 4.52 -19.16 3.56
C LEU A 151 5.59 -20.21 3.27
N PHE A 152 6.13 -20.23 2.05
CA PHE A 152 7.20 -21.12 1.65
C PHE A 152 8.49 -20.86 2.43
N LEU A 153 8.96 -19.61 2.46
CA LEU A 153 10.22 -19.25 3.10
C LEU A 153 10.16 -19.45 4.62
N LEU A 154 9.10 -19.05 5.30
CA LEU A 154 8.95 -19.27 6.73
C LEU A 154 8.91 -20.77 7.05
N THR A 155 8.15 -21.55 6.28
CA THR A 155 8.00 -22.99 6.52
C THR A 155 9.31 -23.73 6.26
N SER A 156 9.99 -23.45 5.15
CA SER A 156 11.23 -24.12 4.77
C SER A 156 12.41 -23.75 5.68
N ALA A 157 12.47 -22.48 6.08
CA ALA A 157 13.61 -21.95 6.81
C ALA A 157 13.54 -22.24 8.32
N TYR A 158 12.33 -22.23 8.90
CA TYR A 158 12.17 -22.21 10.36
C TYR A 158 11.22 -23.29 10.91
N LEU A 159 10.20 -23.73 10.16
CA LEU A 159 9.24 -24.72 10.65
C LEU A 159 9.60 -26.15 10.24
N ALA A 160 10.43 -26.32 9.22
CA ALA A 160 10.97 -27.64 8.83
C ALA A 160 12.26 -27.93 9.57
N ALA A 161 12.42 -29.20 9.96
CA ALA A 161 13.65 -29.67 10.61
C ALA A 161 14.79 -29.86 9.60
N GLY A 162 16.03 -29.66 10.06
CA GLY A 162 17.25 -30.03 9.32
C GLY A 162 17.81 -28.91 8.41
N PRO A 163 18.68 -29.27 7.45
CA PRO A 163 19.27 -28.36 6.50
C PRO A 163 18.22 -27.68 5.62
N TRP A 164 18.43 -26.41 5.21
CA TRP A 164 17.43 -25.63 4.49
C TRP A 164 16.99 -26.28 3.16
N ALA A 165 17.89 -26.85 2.40
CA ALA A 165 17.54 -27.54 1.15
C ALA A 165 16.53 -28.69 1.36
N ARG A 166 16.69 -29.49 2.44
CA ARG A 166 15.68 -30.49 2.84
C ARG A 166 14.41 -29.82 3.36
N GLY A 167 14.54 -28.66 4.02
CA GLY A 167 13.43 -27.85 4.48
C GLY A 167 12.54 -27.39 3.33
N CYS A 168 13.11 -26.96 2.21
CA CYS A 168 12.36 -26.60 1.00
C CYS A 168 11.52 -27.77 0.47
N TRP A 169 12.12 -28.93 0.34
CA TRP A 169 11.41 -30.13 -0.10
C TRP A 169 10.29 -30.55 0.88
N THR A 170 10.58 -30.48 2.17
CA THR A 170 9.62 -30.78 3.23
C THR A 170 8.48 -29.76 3.23
N ALA A 171 8.78 -28.46 3.04
CA ALA A 171 7.79 -27.41 2.94
C ALA A 171 6.82 -27.66 1.77
N LEU A 172 7.32 -28.08 0.61
CA LEU A 172 6.47 -28.43 -0.52
C LEU A 172 5.62 -29.68 -0.23
N ARG A 173 6.24 -30.81 0.09
CA ARG A 173 5.53 -32.09 0.23
C ARG A 173 4.56 -32.13 1.41
N ARG A 174 4.97 -31.67 2.59
CA ARG A 174 4.15 -31.77 3.80
C ARG A 174 3.03 -30.71 3.85
N ASN A 175 3.07 -29.69 3.00
CA ASN A 175 2.05 -28.64 2.96
C ASN A 175 1.25 -28.66 1.64
N LEU A 176 1.20 -29.80 0.93
CA LEU A 176 0.38 -29.97 -0.28
C LEU A 176 -1.07 -29.50 -0.10
N PRO A 177 -1.77 -29.75 1.04
CA PRO A 177 -3.11 -29.20 1.24
C PRO A 177 -3.15 -27.66 1.23
N VAL A 178 -2.11 -26.99 1.75
CA VAL A 178 -2.02 -25.52 1.72
C VAL A 178 -1.79 -25.07 0.29
N TRP A 179 -0.82 -25.65 -0.42
CA TRP A 179 -0.55 -25.29 -1.81
C TRP A 179 -1.74 -25.51 -2.73
N GLY A 180 -2.44 -26.67 -2.55
CA GLY A 180 -3.68 -26.95 -3.27
C GLY A 180 -4.77 -25.92 -3.00
N ALA A 181 -4.96 -25.53 -1.72
CA ALA A 181 -5.93 -24.50 -1.34
C ALA A 181 -5.58 -23.12 -1.92
N LEU A 182 -4.29 -22.73 -1.91
CA LEU A 182 -3.85 -21.50 -2.55
C LEU A 182 -4.10 -21.52 -4.07
N ALA A 183 -3.81 -22.64 -4.74
CA ALA A 183 -4.05 -22.78 -6.17
C ALA A 183 -5.56 -22.68 -6.51
N VAL A 184 -6.42 -23.31 -5.72
CA VAL A 184 -7.89 -23.25 -5.88
C VAL A 184 -8.41 -21.82 -5.69
N VAL A 185 -7.83 -21.05 -4.78
CA VAL A 185 -8.21 -19.64 -4.57
C VAL A 185 -7.63 -18.74 -5.65
N LEU A 186 -6.37 -18.96 -6.04
CA LEU A 186 -5.68 -18.12 -7.03
C LEU A 186 -6.25 -18.27 -8.43
N ALA A 187 -6.59 -19.48 -8.87
CA ALA A 187 -7.00 -19.73 -10.24
C ALA A 187 -8.23 -18.89 -10.66
N PRO A 188 -9.37 -18.91 -9.94
CA PRO A 188 -10.51 -18.06 -10.31
C PRO A 188 -10.22 -16.57 -10.13
N ALA A 189 -9.43 -16.18 -9.12
CA ALA A 189 -9.05 -14.79 -8.91
C ALA A 189 -8.14 -14.26 -10.03
N ALA A 190 -7.23 -15.09 -10.55
CA ALA A 190 -6.38 -14.76 -11.70
C ALA A 190 -7.21 -14.62 -13.00
N VAL A 191 -8.17 -15.50 -13.22
CA VAL A 191 -9.10 -15.37 -14.35
C VAL A 191 -9.89 -14.07 -14.23
N LEU A 192 -10.46 -13.78 -13.06
CA LEU A 192 -11.17 -12.53 -12.80
C LEU A 192 -10.28 -11.32 -13.06
N TYR A 193 -9.04 -11.33 -12.54
CA TYR A 193 -8.07 -10.27 -12.79
C TYR A 193 -7.78 -10.10 -14.28
N ALA A 194 -7.55 -11.19 -15.01
CA ALA A 194 -7.23 -11.14 -16.44
C ALA A 194 -8.37 -10.57 -17.31
N VAL A 195 -9.63 -10.79 -16.90
CA VAL A 195 -10.80 -10.28 -17.66
C VAL A 195 -11.26 -8.88 -17.22
N THR A 196 -10.88 -8.44 -16.02
CA THR A 196 -11.34 -7.14 -15.46
C THR A 196 -10.26 -6.06 -15.44
N ALA A 197 -8.96 -6.44 -15.34
CA ALA A 197 -7.89 -5.46 -15.27
C ALA A 197 -7.73 -4.74 -16.62
N ASP A 198 -7.86 -3.43 -16.57
CA ASP A 198 -7.63 -2.58 -17.75
C ASP A 198 -6.13 -2.30 -17.90
N THR A 199 -5.49 -3.09 -18.74
CA THR A 199 -4.06 -2.93 -19.09
C THR A 199 -3.85 -2.07 -20.33
N GLY A 200 -4.95 -1.62 -21.00
CA GLY A 200 -4.92 -1.01 -22.33
C GLY A 200 -4.46 0.44 -22.41
N HIS A 201 -4.36 1.15 -21.29
CA HIS A 201 -4.13 2.60 -21.31
C HIS A 201 -2.66 3.03 -21.16
N GLN A 202 -1.74 2.12 -20.89
CA GLN A 202 -0.32 2.41 -20.90
C GLN A 202 0.43 1.23 -21.52
N PRO A 203 1.13 1.44 -22.64
CA PRO A 203 2.00 0.39 -23.17
C PRO A 203 3.00 0.04 -22.08
N VAL A 204 3.03 -1.24 -21.67
CA VAL A 204 4.05 -1.75 -20.74
C VAL A 204 5.39 -1.66 -21.46
N ARG A 205 6.07 -0.54 -21.30
CA ARG A 205 7.46 -0.42 -21.70
C ARG A 205 8.31 -1.09 -20.66
N LEU A 206 8.93 -2.20 -21.00
CA LEU A 206 9.95 -2.79 -20.13
C LEU A 206 11.14 -1.82 -20.04
N PRO A 207 11.57 -1.46 -18.82
CA PRO A 207 12.72 -0.58 -18.65
C PRO A 207 14.00 -1.24 -19.17
N GLY A 208 14.91 -0.45 -19.71
CA GLY A 208 16.23 -0.91 -20.09
C GLY A 208 17.06 -1.34 -18.88
N ALA A 209 18.20 -2.01 -19.12
CA ALA A 209 19.06 -2.50 -18.03
C ALA A 209 19.53 -1.39 -17.08
N GLY A 210 19.89 -0.21 -17.61
CA GLY A 210 20.29 0.95 -16.81
C GLY A 210 19.12 1.52 -15.97
N GLU A 211 17.94 1.66 -16.57
CA GLU A 211 16.73 2.10 -15.89
C GLU A 211 16.35 1.13 -14.76
N THR A 212 16.43 -0.17 -15.04
CA THR A 212 16.20 -1.25 -14.06
C THR A 212 17.18 -1.16 -12.89
N ALA A 213 18.46 -1.02 -13.15
CA ALA A 213 19.49 -0.91 -12.11
C ALA A 213 19.30 0.34 -11.26
N LEU A 214 19.01 1.48 -11.88
CA LEU A 214 18.76 2.74 -11.18
C LEU A 214 17.48 2.66 -10.33
N PHE A 215 16.40 2.12 -10.88
CA PHE A 215 15.15 1.91 -10.16
C PHE A 215 15.35 1.01 -8.93
N ALA A 216 16.04 -0.12 -9.12
CA ALA A 216 16.36 -1.05 -8.04
C ALA A 216 17.27 -0.40 -6.98
N ALA A 217 18.29 0.36 -7.39
CA ALA A 217 19.18 1.07 -6.49
C ALA A 217 18.41 2.10 -5.64
N ARG A 218 17.49 2.86 -6.22
CA ARG A 218 16.66 3.80 -5.47
C ARG A 218 15.66 3.12 -4.55
N LEU A 219 14.91 2.14 -5.04
CA LEU A 219 13.88 1.46 -4.23
C LEU A 219 14.50 0.69 -3.06
N LEU A 220 15.53 -0.13 -3.35
CA LEU A 220 16.17 -1.00 -2.35
C LEU A 220 17.34 -0.32 -1.64
N GLY A 221 18.00 0.65 -2.26
CA GLY A 221 19.19 1.32 -1.74
C GLY A 221 18.90 2.61 -0.98
N GLU A 222 17.85 3.33 -1.34
CA GLU A 222 17.49 4.61 -0.72
C GLU A 222 16.16 4.50 0.04
N THR A 223 15.07 4.14 -0.66
CA THR A 223 13.71 4.18 -0.10
C THR A 223 13.51 3.21 1.05
N PHE A 224 13.78 1.91 0.83
CA PHE A 224 13.55 0.90 1.87
C PHE A 224 14.44 1.12 3.11
N PRO A 225 15.77 1.23 3.01
CA PRO A 225 16.62 1.30 4.21
C PRO A 225 16.35 2.55 5.04
N THR A 226 16.17 3.71 4.42
CA THR A 226 15.91 4.94 5.16
C THR A 226 14.56 4.91 5.87
N THR A 227 13.50 4.52 5.17
CA THR A 227 12.15 4.47 5.76
C THR A 227 11.99 3.36 6.80
N ALA A 228 12.64 2.21 6.62
CA ALA A 228 12.58 1.09 7.57
C ALA A 228 13.26 1.40 8.91
N LEU A 229 14.26 2.29 8.93
CA LEU A 229 15.09 2.60 10.09
C LEU A 229 14.79 3.95 10.77
N GLY A 230 13.62 4.50 10.59
CA GLY A 230 13.21 5.73 11.27
C GLY A 230 12.87 6.88 10.33
N GLY A 231 12.98 6.65 9.02
CA GLY A 231 12.56 7.55 7.95
C GLY A 231 13.68 8.37 7.35
N PRO A 232 13.44 8.94 6.17
CA PRO A 232 14.35 9.89 5.57
C PRO A 232 14.36 11.18 6.40
N ASP A 233 15.44 11.91 6.33
CA ASP A 233 15.60 13.24 6.92
C ASP A 233 14.75 14.30 6.19
N THR A 234 14.44 14.07 4.92
CA THR A 234 13.59 14.97 4.13
C THR A 234 12.61 14.20 3.24
N TRP A 235 11.47 14.85 2.97
CA TRP A 235 10.41 14.38 2.09
C TRP A 235 10.10 15.42 1.02
N PHE A 236 9.76 15.00 -0.17
CA PHE A 236 9.35 15.88 -1.26
C PHE A 236 8.09 15.35 -1.96
N GLY A 237 6.94 16.00 -1.74
CA GLY A 237 5.68 15.61 -2.37
C GLY A 237 5.25 14.17 -2.09
N GLY A 238 5.63 13.62 -0.94
CA GLY A 238 5.35 12.22 -0.56
C GLY A 238 6.41 11.22 -0.99
N LEU A 239 7.41 11.64 -1.76
CA LEU A 239 8.59 10.85 -2.13
C LEU A 239 9.68 11.01 -1.06
N VAL A 240 10.49 10.00 -0.87
CA VAL A 240 11.70 10.14 -0.06
C VAL A 240 12.72 11.00 -0.81
N ALA A 241 13.39 11.87 -0.08
CA ALA A 241 14.49 12.71 -0.58
C ALA A 241 15.66 12.70 0.43
N PRO A 242 16.18 11.51 0.79
CA PRO A 242 17.19 11.41 1.83
C PRO A 242 18.50 12.04 1.38
N SER A 243 19.18 12.69 2.32
CA SER A 243 20.55 13.11 2.11
C SER A 243 21.47 11.89 1.94
N TRP A 244 22.62 12.08 1.27
CA TRP A 244 23.60 11.01 1.10
C TRP A 244 24.09 10.42 2.42
N TRP A 245 24.26 11.25 3.45
CA TRP A 245 24.66 10.80 4.78
C TRP A 245 23.54 10.01 5.50
N GLY A 246 22.26 10.36 5.27
CA GLY A 246 21.11 9.60 5.77
C GLY A 246 21.07 8.20 5.17
N ILE A 247 21.32 8.08 3.86
CA ILE A 247 21.45 6.79 3.17
C ILE A 247 22.63 5.99 3.74
N ALA A 248 23.80 6.63 3.88
CA ALA A 248 25.00 5.98 4.41
C ALA A 248 24.80 5.50 5.85
N LEU A 249 24.14 6.29 6.70
CA LEU A 249 23.82 5.93 8.07
C LEU A 249 22.84 4.73 8.11
N ALA A 250 21.79 4.74 7.31
CA ALA A 250 20.83 3.63 7.24
C ALA A 250 21.53 2.32 6.84
N TRP A 251 22.40 2.38 5.83
CA TRP A 251 23.20 1.21 5.43
C TRP A 251 24.21 0.77 6.48
N ALA A 252 24.87 1.71 7.16
CA ALA A 252 25.78 1.38 8.25
C ALA A 252 25.06 0.65 9.40
N VAL A 253 23.87 1.11 9.78
CA VAL A 253 23.04 0.47 10.80
C VAL A 253 22.61 -0.93 10.36
N LEU A 254 22.10 -1.07 9.11
CA LEU A 254 21.71 -2.39 8.58
C LEU A 254 22.88 -3.36 8.48
N ALA A 255 24.04 -2.89 8.00
CA ALA A 255 25.23 -3.72 7.88
C ALA A 255 25.75 -4.16 9.25
N LEU A 256 25.81 -3.26 10.22
CA LEU A 256 26.22 -3.58 11.59
C LEU A 256 25.24 -4.57 12.24
N TYR A 257 23.93 -4.36 12.07
CA TYR A 257 22.90 -5.27 12.56
C TYR A 257 23.00 -6.64 11.89
N ALA A 258 23.17 -6.69 10.56
CA ALA A 258 23.35 -7.94 9.84
C ALA A 258 24.61 -8.68 10.30
N ALA A 259 25.75 -8.00 10.41
CA ALA A 259 27.01 -8.57 10.88
C ALA A 259 26.89 -9.11 12.31
N ALA A 260 26.34 -8.34 13.23
CA ALA A 260 26.14 -8.77 14.62
C ALA A 260 25.25 -10.00 14.71
N THR A 261 24.12 -10.01 13.98
CA THR A 261 23.21 -11.14 13.99
C THR A 261 23.78 -12.39 13.31
N LEU A 262 24.59 -12.24 12.23
CA LEU A 262 25.28 -13.35 11.56
C LEU A 262 26.30 -14.04 12.46
N VAL A 263 26.96 -13.27 13.34
CA VAL A 263 27.91 -13.82 14.33
C VAL A 263 27.18 -14.51 15.48
N LEU A 264 26.15 -13.86 16.02
CA LEU A 264 25.53 -14.28 17.29
C LEU A 264 24.47 -15.38 17.11
N ARG A 265 23.77 -15.43 15.97
CA ARG A 265 22.56 -16.23 15.80
C ARG A 265 22.75 -17.35 14.77
N ALA A 266 22.34 -18.56 15.12
CA ALA A 266 22.24 -19.64 14.15
C ALA A 266 21.06 -19.39 13.18
N ARG A 267 21.18 -19.86 11.94
CA ARG A 267 20.14 -19.77 10.89
C ARG A 267 19.72 -18.36 10.49
N VAL A 268 20.39 -17.31 10.97
CA VAL A 268 20.00 -15.92 10.72
C VAL A 268 20.09 -15.51 9.23
N ALA A 269 21.00 -16.12 8.46
CA ALA A 269 21.08 -15.90 7.01
C ALA A 269 19.74 -16.21 6.32
N ARG A 270 18.94 -17.15 6.86
CA ARG A 270 17.61 -17.46 6.33
C ARG A 270 16.61 -16.31 6.49
N ALA A 271 16.70 -15.55 7.60
CA ALA A 271 15.89 -14.36 7.81
C ALA A 271 16.25 -13.26 6.81
N TRP A 272 17.53 -12.97 6.65
CA TRP A 272 18.00 -11.98 5.67
C TRP A 272 17.65 -12.37 4.24
N THR A 273 17.79 -13.64 3.88
CA THR A 273 17.35 -14.15 2.57
C THR A 273 15.84 -14.02 2.40
N THR A 274 15.04 -14.25 3.45
CA THR A 274 13.57 -14.08 3.40
C THR A 274 13.22 -12.63 3.12
N LEU A 275 13.84 -11.68 3.83
CA LEU A 275 13.63 -10.24 3.60
C LEU A 275 14.02 -9.85 2.18
N LEU A 276 15.23 -10.21 1.75
CA LEU A 276 15.73 -9.86 0.41
C LEU A 276 14.88 -10.47 -0.70
N SER A 277 14.49 -11.76 -0.55
CA SER A 277 13.61 -12.42 -1.52
C SER A 277 12.26 -11.72 -1.62
N TYR A 278 11.69 -11.28 -0.49
CA TYR A 278 10.43 -10.56 -0.51
C TYR A 278 10.56 -9.21 -1.20
N LEU A 279 11.56 -8.41 -0.82
CA LEU A 279 11.83 -7.11 -1.42
C LEU A 279 12.06 -7.19 -2.93
N VAL A 280 12.75 -8.24 -3.40
CA VAL A 280 13.01 -8.41 -4.84
C VAL A 280 11.78 -8.96 -5.56
N VAL A 281 11.18 -10.05 -5.06
CA VAL A 281 10.17 -10.81 -5.81
C VAL A 281 8.77 -10.25 -5.64
N ALA A 282 8.41 -9.77 -4.43
CA ALA A 282 7.06 -9.28 -4.14
C ALA A 282 6.94 -7.75 -4.26
N ASP A 283 8.04 -7.01 -4.06
CA ASP A 283 8.02 -5.55 -4.16
C ASP A 283 8.66 -5.03 -5.45
N LEU A 284 9.96 -5.28 -5.65
CA LEU A 284 10.69 -4.69 -6.79
C LEU A 284 10.13 -5.16 -8.14
N LEU A 285 9.99 -6.47 -8.37
CA LEU A 285 9.61 -6.99 -9.68
C LEU A 285 8.21 -6.52 -10.14
N PRO A 286 7.14 -6.58 -9.34
CA PRO A 286 5.84 -6.10 -9.77
C PRO A 286 5.81 -4.59 -10.04
N VAL A 287 6.51 -3.81 -9.22
CA VAL A 287 6.57 -2.36 -9.40
C VAL A 287 7.42 -1.98 -10.61
N LEU A 288 8.55 -2.64 -10.81
CA LEU A 288 9.42 -2.45 -11.97
C LEU A 288 8.67 -2.74 -13.28
N LEU A 289 7.93 -3.85 -13.35
CA LEU A 289 7.16 -4.21 -14.53
C LEU A 289 6.00 -3.24 -14.80
N GLY A 290 5.37 -2.70 -13.75
CA GLY A 290 4.23 -1.80 -13.89
C GLY A 290 4.60 -0.30 -13.95
N ARG A 291 5.75 0.09 -13.41
CA ARG A 291 6.13 1.50 -13.16
C ARG A 291 7.59 1.83 -13.42
N GLY A 292 8.41 0.86 -13.80
CA GLY A 292 9.87 1.03 -13.92
C GLY A 292 10.34 2.05 -14.95
N ALA A 293 9.45 2.46 -15.86
CA ALA A 293 9.72 3.58 -16.78
C ALA A 293 9.67 4.96 -16.09
N PHE A 294 9.16 5.04 -14.87
CA PHE A 294 9.02 6.27 -14.09
C PHE A 294 9.93 6.22 -12.87
N GLU A 295 11.14 6.70 -13.01
CA GLU A 295 12.21 6.66 -12.01
C GLU A 295 11.78 7.19 -10.62
N ALA A 296 11.00 8.28 -10.57
CA ALA A 296 10.50 8.85 -9.33
C ALA A 296 9.62 7.89 -8.52
N GLN A 297 9.00 6.90 -9.16
CA GLN A 297 8.18 5.91 -8.45
C GLN A 297 9.01 5.00 -7.53
N ALA A 298 10.31 4.85 -7.79
CA ALA A 298 11.20 4.10 -6.90
C ALA A 298 11.41 4.80 -5.55
N LEU A 299 11.19 6.11 -5.49
CA LEU A 299 11.31 6.93 -4.26
C LEU A 299 10.00 7.00 -3.47
N GLU A 300 8.97 6.24 -3.87
CA GLU A 300 7.68 6.24 -3.21
C GLU A 300 7.52 5.02 -2.27
N PRO A 301 7.55 5.22 -0.92
CA PRO A 301 7.56 4.12 0.05
C PRO A 301 6.32 3.24 0.04
N ARG A 302 5.18 3.72 -0.49
CA ARG A 302 3.97 2.88 -0.57
C ARG A 302 4.20 1.59 -1.37
N TYR A 303 5.17 1.57 -2.27
CA TYR A 303 5.49 0.37 -3.06
C TYR A 303 6.23 -0.71 -2.28
N VAL A 304 6.77 -0.38 -1.12
CA VAL A 304 7.46 -1.30 -0.21
C VAL A 304 6.86 -1.27 1.22
N ALA A 305 5.67 -0.68 1.38
CA ALA A 305 5.07 -0.50 2.71
C ALA A 305 4.69 -1.82 3.40
N ASP A 306 4.32 -2.84 2.65
CA ASP A 306 4.04 -4.18 3.17
C ASP A 306 5.31 -4.93 3.62
N ALA A 307 6.49 -4.53 3.10
CA ALA A 307 7.77 -5.01 3.63
C ALA A 307 8.00 -4.64 5.11
N ALA A 308 7.25 -3.69 5.67
CA ALA A 308 7.29 -3.41 7.12
C ALA A 308 6.96 -4.65 7.97
N VAL A 309 5.95 -5.44 7.56
CA VAL A 309 5.61 -6.72 8.20
C VAL A 309 6.77 -7.69 8.11
N VAL A 310 7.37 -7.81 6.92
CA VAL A 310 8.44 -8.77 6.65
C VAL A 310 9.73 -8.37 7.37
N PHE A 311 10.06 -7.08 7.38
CA PHE A 311 11.23 -6.56 8.09
C PHE A 311 11.10 -6.80 9.60
N ALA A 312 9.95 -6.47 10.20
CA ALA A 312 9.70 -6.73 11.60
C ALA A 312 9.69 -8.23 11.94
N LEU A 313 9.11 -9.08 11.08
CA LEU A 313 9.16 -10.52 11.23
C LEU A 313 10.62 -11.03 11.19
N CYS A 314 11.40 -10.59 10.22
CA CYS A 314 12.80 -10.97 10.07
C CYS A 314 13.65 -10.46 11.24
N ALA A 315 13.40 -9.24 11.74
CA ALA A 315 14.02 -8.75 12.96
C ALA A 315 13.70 -9.65 14.16
N GLY A 316 12.46 -10.11 14.31
CA GLY A 316 12.09 -11.11 15.32
C GLY A 316 12.85 -12.43 15.15
N LEU A 317 12.96 -12.93 13.92
CA LEU A 317 13.69 -14.18 13.60
C LEU A 317 15.20 -14.10 13.84
N THR A 318 15.78 -12.90 13.76
CA THR A 318 17.19 -12.67 14.05
C THR A 318 17.48 -12.60 15.56
N ILE A 319 16.50 -12.21 16.38
CA ILE A 319 16.68 -11.99 17.82
C ILE A 319 16.13 -13.19 18.64
N LEU A 320 14.98 -13.76 18.25
CA LEU A 320 14.22 -14.68 19.05
C LEU A 320 14.24 -16.11 18.48
N PRO A 321 14.33 -17.16 19.33
CA PRO A 321 14.22 -18.53 18.86
C PRO A 321 12.77 -18.88 18.49
N VAL A 322 12.61 -19.62 17.39
CA VAL A 322 11.32 -20.12 16.91
C VAL A 322 11.01 -21.46 17.55
N GLY A 323 9.91 -21.54 18.30
CA GLY A 323 9.45 -22.78 18.93
C GLY A 323 10.48 -23.38 19.87
N GLU A 324 10.76 -24.68 19.71
CA GLU A 324 11.70 -25.45 20.52
C GLU A 324 13.11 -25.56 19.89
N GLU A 325 13.59 -24.46 19.28
CA GLU A 325 14.93 -24.41 18.69
C GLU A 325 16.00 -24.69 19.76
N THR A 326 16.69 -25.80 19.66
CA THR A 326 17.59 -26.32 20.71
C THR A 326 18.90 -25.56 20.83
N ARG A 327 19.43 -25.00 19.74
CA ARG A 327 20.67 -24.20 19.72
C ARG A 327 20.49 -22.95 18.87
N PRO A 328 19.74 -21.96 19.39
CA PRO A 328 19.43 -20.74 18.61
C PRO A 328 20.62 -19.80 18.45
N TYR A 329 21.56 -19.81 19.38
CA TYR A 329 22.70 -18.90 19.40
C TYR A 329 24.02 -19.64 19.16
N ARG A 330 24.93 -19.02 18.38
CA ARG A 330 26.32 -19.48 18.18
C ARG A 330 27.22 -18.97 19.29
N ALA A 331 27.01 -17.72 19.71
CA ALA A 331 27.65 -17.11 20.85
C ALA A 331 26.59 -16.44 21.74
N LEU A 332 26.77 -16.51 23.04
CA LEU A 332 25.91 -15.75 23.95
C LEU A 332 26.30 -14.28 23.86
N PRO A 333 25.30 -13.37 23.80
CA PRO A 333 25.59 -11.94 23.85
C PRO A 333 26.33 -11.64 25.16
N PRO A 334 27.27 -10.68 25.13
CA PRO A 334 27.99 -10.27 26.35
C PRO A 334 27.00 -9.88 27.45
N ARG A 335 27.16 -10.50 28.62
CA ARG A 335 26.34 -10.20 29.80
C ARG A 335 26.93 -8.98 30.50
N GLY A 336 26.36 -7.79 30.25
CA GLY A 336 26.79 -6.58 30.95
C GLY A 336 25.68 -5.51 30.85
N LEU A 337 25.69 -4.54 31.74
CA LEU A 337 24.78 -3.38 31.77
C LEU A 337 24.82 -2.56 30.47
N ALA A 338 25.90 -2.65 29.70
CA ALA A 338 26.05 -1.93 28.44
C ALA A 338 25.06 -2.37 27.35
N VAL A 339 24.70 -3.66 27.27
CA VAL A 339 23.81 -4.18 26.22
C VAL A 339 22.38 -3.64 26.36
N PRO A 340 21.72 -3.69 27.53
CA PRO A 340 20.39 -3.09 27.68
C PRO A 340 20.42 -1.57 27.50
N ALA A 341 21.45 -0.86 27.99
CA ALA A 341 21.59 0.58 27.80
C ALA A 341 21.69 0.97 26.31
N VAL A 342 22.54 0.30 25.55
CA VAL A 342 22.66 0.50 24.09
C VAL A 342 21.35 0.21 23.39
N SER A 343 20.64 -0.87 23.77
CA SER A 343 19.35 -1.20 23.17
C SER A 343 18.29 -0.13 23.42
N VAL A 344 18.23 0.43 24.64
CA VAL A 344 17.31 1.53 24.97
C VAL A 344 17.64 2.78 24.15
N VAL A 345 18.93 3.13 24.02
CA VAL A 345 19.35 4.26 23.19
C VAL A 345 18.97 4.06 21.73
N LEU A 346 19.23 2.89 21.15
CA LEU A 346 18.88 2.60 19.74
C LEU A 346 17.38 2.66 19.50
N VAL A 347 16.57 2.12 20.41
CA VAL A 347 15.10 2.23 20.32
C VAL A 347 14.67 3.68 20.46
N GLY A 348 15.25 4.44 21.39
CA GLY A 348 14.96 5.86 21.56
C GLY A 348 15.29 6.67 20.30
N VAL A 349 16.47 6.48 19.73
CA VAL A 349 16.87 7.13 18.46
C VAL A 349 15.92 6.78 17.33
N PHE A 350 15.57 5.50 17.18
CA PHE A 350 14.60 5.05 16.18
C PHE A 350 13.24 5.75 16.35
N LEU A 351 12.70 5.81 17.56
CA LEU A 351 11.40 6.44 17.83
C LEU A 351 11.43 7.95 17.56
N VAL A 352 12.50 8.64 17.96
CA VAL A 352 12.67 10.07 17.70
C VAL A 352 12.79 10.35 16.21
N ALA A 353 13.61 9.57 15.49
CA ALA A 353 13.76 9.69 14.04
C ALA A 353 12.42 9.42 13.33
N SER A 354 11.71 8.36 13.72
CA SER A 354 10.40 8.01 13.17
C SER A 354 9.37 9.11 13.39
N TYR A 355 9.34 9.69 14.59
CA TYR A 355 8.46 10.81 14.90
C TYR A 355 8.79 12.04 14.05
N ALA A 356 10.06 12.44 14.01
CA ALA A 356 10.50 13.59 13.21
C ALA A 356 10.20 13.42 11.73
N SER A 357 10.43 12.22 11.19
CA SER A 357 10.11 11.90 9.80
C SER A 357 8.60 11.92 9.53
N ALA A 358 7.78 11.42 10.48
CA ALA A 358 6.33 11.46 10.36
C ALA A 358 5.78 12.89 10.42
N ASP A 359 6.32 13.72 11.29
CA ASP A 359 5.97 15.14 11.40
C ASP A 359 6.32 15.89 10.11
N ALA A 360 7.54 15.69 9.60
CA ALA A 360 7.96 16.26 8.32
C ALA A 360 7.06 15.81 7.14
N TYR A 361 6.72 14.51 7.08
CA TYR A 361 5.81 13.98 6.06
C TYR A 361 4.43 14.60 6.15
N THR A 362 3.85 14.68 7.35
CA THR A 362 2.49 15.22 7.52
C THR A 362 2.44 16.72 7.36
N GLY A 363 3.49 17.43 7.75
CA GLY A 363 3.61 18.88 7.70
C GLY A 363 3.56 19.43 6.26
N GLN A 364 4.23 18.74 5.31
CA GLN A 364 4.26 19.20 3.92
C GLN A 364 2.88 19.25 3.24
N PHE A 365 1.91 18.47 3.72
CA PHE A 365 0.55 18.44 3.16
C PHE A 365 -0.46 19.25 3.99
N ALA A 366 -0.06 19.91 5.06
CA ALA A 366 -0.98 20.56 5.99
C ALA A 366 -1.82 21.64 5.31
N ALA A 367 -1.20 22.53 4.53
CA ALA A 367 -1.89 23.60 3.81
C ALA A 367 -2.83 23.04 2.74
N GLN A 368 -2.38 22.09 1.93
CA GLN A 368 -3.19 21.47 0.88
C GLN A 368 -4.41 20.73 1.47
N ARG A 369 -4.23 20.02 2.58
CA ARG A 369 -5.34 19.32 3.27
C ARG A 369 -6.36 20.32 3.81
N ALA A 370 -5.92 21.40 4.44
CA ALA A 370 -6.80 22.45 4.94
C ALA A 370 -7.59 23.10 3.79
N ARG A 371 -6.93 23.41 2.68
CA ARG A 371 -7.54 23.97 1.48
C ARG A 371 -8.58 23.03 0.86
N ALA A 372 -8.22 21.75 0.63
CA ALA A 372 -9.13 20.78 0.06
C ALA A 372 -10.35 20.52 0.95
N ARG A 373 -10.14 20.44 2.27
CA ARG A 373 -11.24 20.29 3.25
C ARG A 373 -12.18 21.49 3.23
N GLY A 374 -11.63 22.71 3.33
CA GLY A 374 -12.44 23.93 3.30
C GLY A 374 -13.21 24.09 1.99
N TYR A 375 -12.61 23.70 0.85
CA TYR A 375 -13.28 23.69 -0.44
C TYR A 375 -14.47 22.72 -0.47
N VAL A 376 -14.28 21.48 -0.04
CA VAL A 376 -15.34 20.44 -0.01
C VAL A 376 -16.48 20.87 0.92
N GLU A 377 -16.18 21.44 2.09
CA GLU A 377 -17.19 21.97 3.03
C GLU A 377 -17.98 23.15 2.41
N ALA A 378 -17.29 24.08 1.75
CA ALA A 378 -17.91 25.20 1.06
C ALA A 378 -18.83 24.72 -0.08
N VAL A 379 -18.36 23.79 -0.92
CA VAL A 379 -19.17 23.20 -2.00
C VAL A 379 -20.39 22.47 -1.45
N ARG A 380 -20.23 21.70 -0.36
CA ARG A 380 -21.37 21.01 0.29
C ARG A 380 -22.46 22.01 0.70
N ALA A 381 -22.09 23.10 1.33
CA ALA A 381 -23.03 24.17 1.73
C ALA A 381 -23.68 24.85 0.51
N THR A 382 -22.89 25.16 -0.51
CA THR A 382 -23.35 25.80 -1.76
C THR A 382 -24.36 24.93 -2.51
N LEU A 383 -24.05 23.64 -2.66
CA LEU A 383 -24.94 22.70 -3.37
C LEU A 383 -26.21 22.38 -2.56
N ALA A 384 -26.13 22.37 -1.23
CA ALA A 384 -27.30 22.19 -0.37
C ALA A 384 -28.28 23.39 -0.45
N ALA A 385 -27.75 24.61 -0.63
CA ALA A 385 -28.53 25.82 -0.78
C ALA A 385 -29.00 26.09 -2.22
N ALA A 386 -28.43 25.38 -3.20
CA ALA A 386 -28.76 25.59 -4.60
C ALA A 386 -30.19 25.12 -4.95
N PRO A 387 -30.91 25.84 -5.85
CA PRO A 387 -32.19 25.37 -6.35
C PRO A 387 -32.08 24.00 -7.01
N ALA A 388 -33.05 23.11 -6.76
CA ALA A 388 -33.09 21.77 -7.39
C ALA A 388 -33.11 21.83 -8.93
N THR A 389 -33.49 22.97 -9.48
CA THR A 389 -33.57 23.27 -10.93
C THR A 389 -32.30 23.88 -11.50
N ALA A 390 -31.28 24.12 -10.69
CA ALA A 390 -30.02 24.71 -11.14
C ALA A 390 -29.28 23.84 -12.15
N ASP A 391 -28.81 24.46 -13.24
CA ASP A 391 -28.00 23.77 -14.25
C ASP A 391 -26.50 24.05 -13.99
N VAL A 392 -25.90 23.19 -13.18
CA VAL A 392 -24.46 23.28 -12.80
C VAL A 392 -23.63 22.49 -13.82
N TYR A 393 -22.77 23.21 -14.55
CA TYR A 393 -21.96 22.63 -15.61
C TYR A 393 -20.61 22.07 -15.08
N PRO A 394 -20.11 21.03 -15.75
CA PRO A 394 -18.82 20.45 -15.40
C PRO A 394 -17.67 21.44 -15.65
N GLN A 395 -16.76 21.51 -14.70
CA GLN A 395 -15.49 22.23 -14.80
C GLN A 395 -14.40 21.45 -14.06
N PRO A 396 -13.11 21.60 -14.43
CA PRO A 396 -12.01 21.09 -13.64
C PRO A 396 -12.02 21.67 -12.22
N LEU A 397 -11.63 20.88 -11.24
CA LEU A 397 -11.39 21.40 -9.90
C LEU A 397 -10.13 22.27 -9.87
N PRO A 398 -10.01 23.22 -8.91
CA PRO A 398 -8.78 23.98 -8.72
C PRO A 398 -7.58 23.05 -8.45
N GLU A 399 -6.41 23.38 -9.02
CA GLU A 399 -5.19 22.56 -8.91
C GLU A 399 -4.70 22.41 -7.46
N ASP A 400 -4.94 23.39 -6.63
CA ASP A 400 -4.60 23.38 -5.20
C ASP A 400 -5.54 22.48 -4.36
N VAL A 401 -6.67 22.07 -4.94
CA VAL A 401 -7.60 21.09 -4.35
C VAL A 401 -7.34 19.69 -4.87
N LEU A 402 -7.14 19.53 -6.18
CA LEU A 402 -6.89 18.24 -6.82
C LEU A 402 -5.88 18.39 -7.96
N ILE A 403 -4.78 17.64 -7.87
CA ILE A 403 -3.75 17.61 -8.92
C ILE A 403 -4.33 17.06 -10.22
N TYR A 404 -4.03 17.70 -11.36
CA TYR A 404 -4.39 17.21 -12.68
C TYR A 404 -3.85 15.81 -12.98
N GLY A 405 -4.56 15.06 -13.81
CA GLY A 405 -4.09 13.76 -14.28
C GLY A 405 -5.14 12.64 -14.35
N PHE A 406 -6.38 12.93 -13.97
CA PHE A 406 -7.46 11.93 -13.98
C PHE A 406 -8.50 12.14 -15.10
N GLY A 407 -8.18 12.95 -16.10
CA GLY A 407 -9.07 13.22 -17.23
C GLY A 407 -10.46 13.73 -16.79
N GLU A 408 -11.53 13.12 -17.33
CA GLU A 408 -12.91 13.46 -16.94
C GLU A 408 -13.19 13.24 -15.44
N GLY A 409 -12.40 12.39 -14.77
CA GLY A 409 -12.49 12.17 -13.32
C GLY A 409 -12.20 13.43 -12.49
N ASN A 410 -11.58 14.48 -13.06
CA ASN A 410 -11.33 15.76 -12.38
C ASN A 410 -12.47 16.76 -12.48
N LEU A 411 -13.54 16.42 -13.20
CA LEU A 411 -14.68 17.33 -13.39
C LEU A 411 -15.56 17.37 -12.14
N SER A 412 -16.05 18.59 -11.84
CA SER A 412 -16.96 18.85 -10.72
C SER A 412 -18.23 18.01 -10.78
N SER A 413 -18.74 17.72 -11.99
CA SER A 413 -19.89 16.85 -12.23
C SER A 413 -19.69 15.41 -11.72
N HIS A 414 -18.46 14.88 -11.78
CA HIS A 414 -18.15 13.55 -11.29
C HIS A 414 -17.76 13.55 -9.81
N LEU A 415 -16.86 14.45 -9.42
CA LEU A 415 -16.30 14.43 -8.07
C LEU A 415 -17.24 15.05 -7.03
N LEU A 416 -17.91 16.17 -7.35
CA LEU A 416 -18.68 16.92 -6.36
C LEU A 416 -20.18 16.60 -6.38
N SER A 417 -20.70 15.96 -7.43
CA SER A 417 -22.11 15.57 -7.48
C SER A 417 -22.58 14.70 -6.30
N PRO A 418 -21.75 13.83 -5.67
CA PRO A 418 -22.18 13.11 -4.46
C PRO A 418 -22.54 14.02 -3.28
N LEU A 419 -22.08 15.26 -3.27
CA LEU A 419 -22.40 16.27 -2.25
C LEU A 419 -23.75 16.95 -2.50
N ALA A 420 -24.25 16.90 -3.73
CA ALA A 420 -25.53 17.50 -4.10
C ALA A 420 -26.72 16.63 -3.67
N PRO A 421 -27.84 17.26 -3.21
CA PRO A 421 -29.09 16.54 -3.03
C PRO A 421 -29.68 16.09 -4.38
N GLU A 422 -30.48 15.04 -4.35
CA GLU A 422 -31.34 14.71 -5.50
C GLU A 422 -32.46 15.77 -5.61
N PRO A 423 -32.85 16.25 -6.80
CA PRO A 423 -32.45 15.85 -8.15
C PRO A 423 -31.26 16.65 -8.72
N LEU A 424 -30.68 17.59 -7.97
CA LEU A 424 -29.55 18.41 -8.45
C LEU A 424 -28.35 17.56 -8.84
N ARG A 425 -28.10 16.46 -8.12
CA ARG A 425 -27.04 15.50 -8.44
C ARG A 425 -27.17 14.92 -9.84
N ASP A 426 -28.38 14.51 -10.23
CA ASP A 426 -28.64 14.01 -11.58
C ASP A 426 -28.41 15.06 -12.65
N ARG A 427 -28.86 16.31 -12.40
CA ARG A 427 -28.65 17.44 -13.31
C ARG A 427 -27.18 17.82 -13.48
N MET A 428 -26.37 17.75 -12.42
CA MET A 428 -24.91 17.97 -12.51
C MET A 428 -24.23 16.97 -13.44
N ARG A 429 -24.72 15.73 -13.48
CA ARG A 429 -24.18 14.66 -14.33
C ARG A 429 -24.67 14.72 -15.76
N HIS A 430 -25.92 15.12 -15.93
CA HIS A 430 -26.59 15.23 -17.22
C HIS A 430 -27.09 16.65 -17.41
N PRO A 431 -26.17 17.65 -17.57
CA PRO A 431 -26.56 19.04 -17.66
C PRO A 431 -27.40 19.28 -18.91
N ARG A 432 -28.49 20.03 -18.74
CA ARG A 432 -29.37 20.40 -19.86
C ARG A 432 -28.83 21.64 -20.59
N PRO A 433 -29.03 21.76 -21.91
CA PRO A 433 -28.71 22.98 -22.62
C PRO A 433 -29.44 24.17 -21.97
N THR A 434 -28.68 25.18 -21.58
CA THR A 434 -29.24 26.43 -20.99
C THR A 434 -28.48 27.65 -21.49
N ALA A 435 -29.16 28.79 -21.55
CA ALA A 435 -28.53 30.07 -21.90
C ALA A 435 -27.67 30.62 -20.74
N GLU A 436 -27.91 30.15 -19.52
CA GLU A 436 -27.25 30.68 -18.31
C GLU A 436 -26.60 29.50 -17.49
N PRO A 437 -25.52 28.90 -18.01
CA PRO A 437 -24.85 27.82 -17.30
C PRO A 437 -24.21 28.35 -16.02
N LEU A 438 -24.48 27.64 -14.91
CA LEU A 438 -23.83 27.95 -13.64
C LEU A 438 -22.59 27.06 -13.48
N VAL A 439 -21.56 27.60 -12.85
CA VAL A 439 -20.36 26.85 -12.46
C VAL A 439 -19.99 27.20 -11.02
N LEU A 440 -19.29 26.29 -10.34
CA LEU A 440 -18.78 26.58 -8.99
C LEU A 440 -17.66 27.62 -9.07
N ALA A 441 -17.67 28.59 -8.18
CA ALA A 441 -16.56 29.52 -8.03
C ALA A 441 -15.29 28.78 -7.56
N GLU A 442 -14.12 29.36 -7.76
CA GLU A 442 -12.83 28.76 -7.37
C GLU A 442 -12.70 28.48 -5.86
N ASP A 443 -13.43 29.22 -5.04
CA ASP A 443 -13.50 29.01 -3.59
C ASP A 443 -14.59 28.00 -3.16
N GLY A 444 -15.42 27.55 -4.09
CA GLY A 444 -16.54 26.62 -3.86
C GLY A 444 -17.74 27.23 -3.13
N ARG A 445 -17.73 28.54 -2.81
CA ARG A 445 -18.73 29.19 -1.96
C ARG A 445 -19.97 29.75 -2.70
N SER A 446 -19.94 29.78 -4.01
CA SER A 446 -21.05 30.28 -4.81
C SER A 446 -21.15 29.61 -6.16
N LEU A 447 -22.36 29.66 -6.75
CA LEU A 447 -22.58 29.34 -8.14
C LEU A 447 -22.55 30.66 -8.93
N VAL A 448 -21.69 30.71 -9.94
CA VAL A 448 -21.54 31.91 -10.80
C VAL A 448 -21.95 31.58 -12.23
N ARG A 449 -22.46 32.55 -12.95
CA ARG A 449 -22.75 32.38 -14.38
C ARG A 449 -21.43 32.22 -15.13
N ARG A 450 -21.34 31.22 -15.98
CA ARG A 450 -20.20 31.06 -16.86
C ARG A 450 -20.27 32.21 -17.90
N ALA A 451 -19.29 33.10 -17.88
CA ALA A 451 -19.17 34.10 -18.92
C ALA A 451 -19.16 33.40 -20.28
N SER A 452 -20.04 33.86 -21.20
CA SER A 452 -20.08 33.37 -22.58
C SER A 452 -18.80 33.85 -23.29
N SER A 453 -17.68 33.20 -23.08
CA SER A 453 -16.52 33.43 -23.93
C SER A 453 -16.65 32.48 -25.12
N ALA A 454 -16.65 33.08 -26.29
CA ALA A 454 -16.72 32.43 -27.59
C ALA A 454 -15.84 31.18 -27.69
N ALA A 455 -16.39 30.18 -28.38
CA ALA A 455 -15.74 28.97 -28.84
C ALA A 455 -15.32 27.96 -27.76
N MET A 456 -16.17 26.93 -27.54
CA MET A 456 -15.70 25.64 -27.11
C MET A 456 -14.48 25.24 -27.96
N PRO A 457 -13.35 24.83 -27.36
CA PRO A 457 -12.36 24.07 -28.11
C PRO A 457 -13.06 22.77 -28.54
N ARG A 458 -13.25 22.60 -29.83
CA ARG A 458 -13.65 21.30 -30.38
C ARG A 458 -12.63 20.28 -29.92
N PRO A 459 -13.05 19.09 -29.48
CA PRO A 459 -12.10 18.01 -29.25
C PRO A 459 -11.30 17.87 -30.55
N SER A 460 -10.00 18.02 -30.46
CA SER A 460 -9.08 17.79 -31.56
C SER A 460 -9.21 16.32 -31.94
N GLY A 461 -10.09 16.05 -32.90
CA GLY A 461 -10.14 14.79 -33.58
C GLY A 461 -8.77 14.55 -34.19
N GLY A 462 -8.09 13.50 -33.76
CA GLY A 462 -6.84 13.06 -34.33
C GLY A 462 -6.98 12.80 -35.82
N ALA A 463 -6.66 13.82 -36.61
CA ALA A 463 -6.44 13.63 -38.04
C ALA A 463 -5.07 13.00 -38.22
N GLY A 464 -5.07 11.71 -38.55
CA GLY A 464 -3.89 11.01 -39.02
C GLY A 464 -3.30 11.73 -40.22
N ALA A 465 -2.20 12.42 -40.01
CA ALA A 465 -1.32 12.87 -41.11
C ALA A 465 -0.28 11.78 -41.36
N SER A 466 -0.56 10.95 -42.35
CA SER A 466 0.42 10.09 -43.02
C SER A 466 1.53 10.94 -43.64
N PRO A 467 2.80 10.72 -43.30
CA PRO A 467 3.88 11.38 -44.06
C PRO A 467 4.03 10.70 -45.44
N ARG A 468 3.74 11.47 -46.48
CA ARG A 468 4.10 11.10 -47.87
C ARG A 468 5.61 10.89 -47.94
N ARG A 469 6.01 9.69 -48.34
CA ARG A 469 7.34 9.38 -48.90
C ARG A 469 7.57 10.28 -50.10
N THR A 470 8.58 11.14 -50.08
CA THR A 470 9.24 11.66 -51.27
C THR A 470 10.56 10.92 -51.43
N ALA A 471 10.64 10.20 -52.53
CA ALA A 471 11.88 9.64 -53.06
C ALA A 471 12.77 10.77 -53.58
N ARG A 472 14.01 10.80 -53.16
CA ARG A 472 15.24 10.96 -53.98
C ARG A 472 16.44 10.69 -53.06
#